data_fbe5946054cec4ae76625894932811b4
#
_entry.id   fbe5946054cec4ae76625894932811b4
#
_cell.length_a   1.000
_cell.length_b   1.000
_cell.length_c   1.000
_cell.angle_alpha   90.00
_cell.angle_beta   90.00
_cell.angle_gamma   90.00
#
_symmetry.space_group_name_H-M   'P 1'
#
loop_
_entity.id
_entity.type
_entity.pdbx_description
1 polymer ?
#
loop_
_entity_poly.entity_id
_entity_poly.type
_entity_poly.pdbx_seq_one_letter_code
_entity_poly.pdbx_strand_id
1 'polypeptide(L)'
;MRMLLRLLALTVLSLPMAAQAASNPRISSPDGTLSVEISVDNDGRPAYAVKRNGKPVIQPSRLGFIFIDAPKFERNFVIGEHKTRSVDDTWEQPWGERRVIRNHYNELRVTLGEKNALKRRFDVVFRVYDDGLGFRYELPDQPALREVRIGEELTEFDIADPATAWWIPAGEWNREEYLYHRTPVEQVGDSQTPITLRTDDGLHLSIHEAALVDYAGMNLTRVEGRRFRAMLTPGIGDGKVMRT
;
A
#
# COMPACT_ATOMS: atom_id res chain seq x y z
N MET A 1 1.35 -42.22 -71.31
CA MET A 1 0.81 -40.95 -70.82
C MET A 1 0.86 -41.03 -69.30
N ARG A 2 1.93 -40.52 -68.65
CA ARG A 2 2.20 -40.60 -67.18
C ARG A 2 1.84 -39.24 -66.56
N MET A 3 0.80 -39.22 -65.72
CA MET A 3 0.32 -38.05 -64.98
C MET A 3 1.11 -37.93 -63.68
N LEU A 4 1.95 -36.89 -63.53
CA LEU A 4 2.66 -36.56 -62.29
C LEU A 4 1.69 -35.78 -61.37
N LEU A 5 1.37 -36.38 -60.22
CA LEU A 5 0.66 -35.70 -59.13
C LEU A 5 1.71 -34.94 -58.31
N ARG A 6 1.66 -33.61 -58.27
CA ARG A 6 2.44 -32.77 -57.36
C ARG A 6 1.69 -32.60 -56.06
N LEU A 7 2.24 -33.20 -54.99
CA LEU A 7 1.76 -32.93 -53.60
C LEU A 7 2.34 -31.60 -53.15
N LEU A 8 1.48 -30.65 -52.84
CA LEU A 8 1.84 -29.39 -52.23
C LEU A 8 1.79 -29.60 -50.70
N ALA A 9 2.95 -29.62 -50.02
CA ALA A 9 3.03 -29.70 -48.58
C ALA A 9 2.85 -28.29 -48.01
N LEU A 10 1.74 -28.06 -47.32
CA LEU A 10 1.44 -26.80 -46.59
C LEU A 10 2.13 -26.86 -45.21
N THR A 11 3.29 -26.23 -45.07
CA THR A 11 3.95 -26.06 -43.78
C THR A 11 3.24 -24.96 -42.98
N VAL A 12 2.47 -25.36 -41.97
CA VAL A 12 1.89 -24.42 -40.99
C VAL A 12 3.00 -23.99 -40.01
N LEU A 13 3.46 -22.76 -40.18
CA LEU A 13 4.41 -22.13 -39.26
C LEU A 13 3.63 -21.72 -38.00
N SER A 14 3.71 -22.51 -36.93
CA SER A 14 3.19 -22.13 -35.62
C SER A 14 4.17 -21.11 -34.96
N LEU A 15 3.79 -19.83 -35.00
CA LEU A 15 4.46 -18.79 -34.21
C LEU A 15 4.18 -19.04 -32.72
N PRO A 16 5.22 -19.09 -31.86
CA PRO A 16 4.99 -19.16 -30.42
C PRO A 16 4.31 -17.86 -29.99
N MET A 17 3.10 -17.95 -29.46
CA MET A 17 2.41 -16.87 -28.79
C MET A 17 3.19 -16.57 -27.49
N ALA A 18 4.02 -15.54 -27.50
CA ALA A 18 4.71 -15.07 -26.30
C ALA A 18 3.62 -14.67 -25.29
N ALA A 19 3.53 -15.43 -24.21
CA ALA A 19 2.70 -15.07 -23.07
C ALA A 19 3.23 -13.73 -22.52
N GLN A 20 2.50 -12.67 -22.76
CA GLN A 20 2.82 -11.35 -22.22
C GLN A 20 2.63 -11.44 -20.71
N ALA A 21 3.73 -11.32 -19.95
CA ALA A 21 3.65 -11.25 -18.50
C ALA A 21 2.68 -10.11 -18.14
N ALA A 22 1.63 -10.41 -17.39
CA ALA A 22 0.68 -9.40 -16.96
C ALA A 22 1.46 -8.33 -16.17
N SER A 23 1.35 -7.07 -16.61
CA SER A 23 1.97 -5.95 -15.90
C SER A 23 1.26 -5.76 -14.55
N ASN A 24 2.03 -5.39 -13.52
CA ASN A 24 1.49 -5.06 -12.21
C ASN A 24 0.42 -3.95 -12.31
N PRO A 25 -0.67 -4.03 -11.54
CA PRO A 25 -1.66 -2.96 -11.48
C PRO A 25 -1.02 -1.65 -11.03
N ARG A 26 -1.33 -0.58 -11.77
CA ARG A 26 -0.77 0.75 -11.53
C ARG A 26 -1.80 1.82 -11.84
N ILE A 27 -1.74 2.94 -11.10
CA ILE A 27 -2.55 4.13 -11.36
C ILE A 27 -1.72 5.39 -11.09
N SER A 28 -2.08 6.49 -11.78
CA SER A 28 -1.48 7.81 -11.54
C SER A 28 -2.52 8.78 -10.99
N SER A 29 -2.04 9.87 -10.39
CA SER A 29 -2.86 11.04 -10.07
C SER A 29 -3.52 11.64 -11.31
N PRO A 30 -4.57 12.48 -11.17
CA PRO A 30 -5.22 13.13 -12.30
C PRO A 30 -4.25 13.91 -13.20
N ASP A 31 -3.26 14.60 -12.62
CA ASP A 31 -2.22 15.34 -13.34
C ASP A 31 -1.04 14.48 -13.83
N GLY A 32 -1.00 13.18 -13.43
CA GLY A 32 0.07 12.27 -13.79
C GLY A 32 1.36 12.41 -12.96
N THR A 33 1.42 13.33 -12.01
CA THR A 33 2.61 13.61 -11.18
C THR A 33 2.97 12.44 -10.27
N LEU A 34 1.99 11.89 -9.56
CA LEU A 34 2.16 10.73 -8.70
C LEU A 34 1.71 9.45 -9.37
N SER A 35 2.33 8.34 -9.02
CA SER A 35 1.85 7.02 -9.41
C SER A 35 2.14 5.99 -8.33
N VAL A 36 1.21 5.04 -8.16
CA VAL A 36 1.36 3.88 -7.30
C VAL A 36 1.26 2.60 -8.14
N GLU A 37 2.09 1.64 -7.80
CA GLU A 37 2.08 0.29 -8.37
C GLU A 37 2.02 -0.71 -7.22
N ILE A 38 1.23 -1.78 -7.38
CA ILE A 38 1.19 -2.90 -6.46
C ILE A 38 1.76 -4.14 -7.14
N SER A 39 2.57 -4.89 -6.41
CA SER A 39 3.25 -6.09 -6.90
C SER A 39 3.16 -7.21 -5.87
N VAL A 40 3.47 -8.42 -6.32
CA VAL A 40 3.61 -9.60 -5.46
C VAL A 40 4.90 -10.31 -5.85
N ASP A 41 5.75 -10.61 -4.87
CA ASP A 41 7.01 -11.31 -5.10
C ASP A 41 6.82 -12.82 -5.35
N ASN A 42 7.92 -13.55 -5.55
CA ASN A 42 7.91 -14.99 -5.80
C ASN A 42 7.35 -15.82 -4.63
N ASP A 43 7.44 -15.31 -3.40
CA ASP A 43 6.86 -15.92 -2.20
C ASP A 43 5.39 -15.54 -2.00
N GLY A 44 4.85 -14.71 -2.89
CA GLY A 44 3.48 -14.19 -2.77
C GLY A 44 3.34 -13.10 -1.72
N ARG A 45 4.40 -12.32 -1.43
CA ARG A 45 4.33 -11.19 -0.51
C ARG A 45 3.90 -9.95 -1.28
N PRO A 46 2.80 -9.28 -0.87
CA PRO A 46 2.35 -8.06 -1.54
C PRO A 46 3.20 -6.87 -1.10
N ALA A 47 3.47 -5.97 -2.04
CA ALA A 47 4.15 -4.72 -1.82
C ALA A 47 3.62 -3.64 -2.76
N TYR A 48 3.75 -2.37 -2.34
CA TYR A 48 3.46 -1.22 -3.18
C TYR A 48 4.68 -0.33 -3.32
N ALA A 49 4.73 0.46 -4.37
CA ALA A 49 5.76 1.46 -4.60
C ALA A 49 5.14 2.75 -5.13
N VAL A 50 5.72 3.89 -4.77
CA VAL A 50 5.24 5.22 -5.18
C VAL A 50 6.33 5.96 -5.93
N LYS A 51 5.95 6.59 -7.05
CA LYS A 51 6.83 7.47 -7.82
C LYS A 51 6.21 8.86 -7.98
N ARG A 52 7.07 9.87 -8.00
CA ARG A 52 6.73 11.24 -8.37
C ARG A 52 7.54 11.65 -9.60
N ASN A 53 6.86 12.05 -10.68
CA ASN A 53 7.50 12.35 -11.97
C ASN A 53 8.44 11.23 -12.45
N GLY A 54 8.04 9.95 -12.24
CA GLY A 54 8.85 8.78 -12.57
C GLY A 54 9.98 8.45 -11.59
N LYS A 55 10.35 9.35 -10.67
CA LYS A 55 11.38 9.12 -9.63
C LYS A 55 10.76 8.40 -8.43
N PRO A 56 11.38 7.33 -7.90
CA PRO A 56 10.91 6.68 -6.70
C PRO A 56 10.84 7.64 -5.50
N VAL A 57 9.77 7.55 -4.73
CA VAL A 57 9.55 8.25 -3.44
C VAL A 57 9.42 7.23 -2.31
N ILE A 58 8.64 6.18 -2.54
CA ILE A 58 8.53 5.01 -1.69
C ILE A 58 8.97 3.81 -2.51
N GLN A 59 10.00 3.12 -2.04
CA GLN A 59 10.50 1.86 -2.60
C GLN A 59 9.49 0.74 -2.33
N PRO A 60 9.61 -0.45 -2.95
CA PRO A 60 8.72 -1.57 -2.65
C PRO A 60 8.59 -1.83 -1.15
N SER A 61 7.41 -1.55 -0.62
CA SER A 61 7.04 -1.56 0.80
C SER A 61 5.96 -2.60 1.03
N ARG A 62 6.13 -3.46 2.03
CA ARG A 62 5.28 -4.61 2.28
C ARG A 62 3.89 -4.20 2.77
N LEU A 63 2.94 -5.10 2.51
CA LEU A 63 1.56 -5.06 2.97
C LEU A 63 1.19 -6.39 3.63
N GLY A 64 0.17 -6.39 4.49
CA GLY A 64 -0.37 -7.61 5.10
C GLY A 64 -0.42 -7.57 6.61
N PHE A 65 -0.72 -8.72 7.22
CA PHE A 65 -0.98 -8.84 8.66
C PHE A 65 -0.36 -10.11 9.25
N ILE A 66 0.03 -10.01 10.50
CA ILE A 66 0.30 -11.16 11.37
C ILE A 66 -0.85 -11.25 12.36
N PHE A 67 -1.63 -12.33 12.28
CA PHE A 67 -2.67 -12.63 13.23
C PHE A 67 -2.11 -13.43 14.41
N ILE A 68 -2.67 -13.24 15.62
CA ILE A 68 -2.28 -13.96 16.83
C ILE A 68 -2.96 -15.34 16.86
N ASP A 69 -4.20 -15.40 16.44
CA ASP A 69 -5.11 -16.54 16.58
C ASP A 69 -5.49 -17.20 15.25
N ALA A 70 -4.85 -16.79 14.17
CA ALA A 70 -5.04 -17.33 12.83
C ALA A 70 -3.71 -17.45 12.08
N PRO A 71 -3.62 -18.29 11.04
CA PRO A 71 -2.44 -18.34 10.19
C PRO A 71 -2.07 -16.97 9.63
N LYS A 72 -0.77 -16.66 9.59
CA LYS A 72 -0.23 -15.39 9.07
C LYS A 72 -0.82 -15.03 7.71
N PHE A 73 -1.04 -13.75 7.48
CA PHE A 73 -1.68 -13.21 6.29
C PHE A 73 -0.72 -12.26 5.57
N GLU A 74 0.45 -12.79 5.22
CA GLU A 74 1.61 -12.03 4.75
C GLU A 74 2.21 -12.53 3.43
N ARG A 75 1.85 -13.74 2.98
CA ARG A 75 2.42 -14.40 1.79
C ARG A 75 1.44 -15.35 1.12
N ASN A 76 1.87 -15.97 0.02
CA ASN A 76 1.09 -16.84 -0.85
C ASN A 76 -0.03 -16.12 -1.62
N PHE A 77 0.03 -14.79 -1.71
CA PHE A 77 -0.93 -14.03 -2.49
C PHE A 77 -0.62 -14.05 -3.97
N VAL A 78 -1.68 -13.84 -4.73
CA VAL A 78 -1.65 -13.45 -6.13
C VAL A 78 -2.53 -12.25 -6.33
N ILE A 79 -2.17 -11.43 -7.29
CA ILE A 79 -3.02 -10.35 -7.77
C ILE A 79 -4.19 -10.97 -8.54
N GLY A 80 -5.40 -10.67 -8.06
CA GLY A 80 -6.65 -11.05 -8.68
C GLY A 80 -7.22 -9.93 -9.54
N GLU A 81 -8.54 -9.71 -9.40
CA GLU A 81 -9.22 -8.62 -10.08
C GLU A 81 -8.71 -7.26 -9.61
N HIS A 82 -8.62 -6.31 -10.53
CA HIS A 82 -8.38 -4.92 -10.18
C HIS A 82 -9.31 -4.00 -10.97
N LYS A 83 -9.69 -2.88 -10.36
CA LYS A 83 -10.61 -1.89 -10.91
C LYS A 83 -10.06 -0.50 -10.68
N THR A 84 -10.32 0.39 -11.64
CA THR A 84 -9.99 1.81 -11.53
C THR A 84 -11.23 2.66 -11.69
N ARG A 85 -11.24 3.83 -11.06
CA ARG A 85 -12.23 4.88 -11.30
C ARG A 85 -11.59 6.25 -11.07
N SER A 86 -12.16 7.28 -11.69
CA SER A 86 -11.82 8.68 -11.44
C SER A 86 -12.99 9.35 -10.75
N VAL A 87 -12.67 10.25 -9.83
CA VAL A 87 -13.64 11.04 -9.06
C VAL A 87 -13.21 12.49 -9.12
N ASP A 88 -14.14 13.39 -9.38
CA ASP A 88 -13.99 14.83 -9.31
C ASP A 88 -15.30 15.43 -8.80
N ASP A 89 -15.38 15.59 -7.48
CA ASP A 89 -16.51 16.12 -6.80
C ASP A 89 -16.08 17.14 -5.73
N THR A 90 -17.04 17.72 -5.03
CA THR A 90 -16.79 18.65 -3.94
C THR A 90 -17.64 18.31 -2.73
N TRP A 91 -17.11 18.60 -1.56
CA TRP A 91 -17.86 18.52 -0.31
C TRP A 91 -17.64 19.78 0.53
N GLU A 92 -18.54 20.06 1.42
CA GLU A 92 -18.44 21.18 2.35
C GLU A 92 -18.08 20.69 3.75
N GLN A 93 -17.10 21.36 4.36
CA GLN A 93 -16.75 21.13 5.75
C GLN A 93 -17.32 22.24 6.63
N PRO A 94 -17.77 21.92 7.88
CA PRO A 94 -18.40 22.90 8.75
C PRO A 94 -17.41 23.89 9.37
N TRP A 95 -16.13 23.57 9.42
CA TRP A 95 -15.03 24.40 9.92
C TRP A 95 -13.77 24.12 9.13
N GLY A 96 -12.75 24.97 9.24
CA GLY A 96 -11.49 24.90 8.53
C GLY A 96 -11.25 26.14 7.68
N GLU A 97 -10.11 26.20 7.01
CA GLU A 97 -9.71 27.36 6.20
C GLU A 97 -10.52 27.51 4.91
N ARG A 98 -11.06 26.41 4.39
CA ARG A 98 -11.86 26.38 3.16
C ARG A 98 -13.18 25.68 3.42
N ARG A 99 -14.27 26.34 3.02
CA ARG A 99 -15.60 25.75 3.14
C ARG A 99 -15.82 24.62 2.14
N VAL A 100 -15.42 24.83 0.90
CA VAL A 100 -15.59 23.86 -0.19
C VAL A 100 -14.26 23.20 -0.49
N ILE A 101 -14.25 21.89 -0.41
CA ILE A 101 -13.06 21.03 -0.69
C ILE A 101 -13.31 20.26 -1.98
N ARG A 102 -12.43 20.41 -2.96
CA ARG A 102 -12.44 19.57 -4.15
C ARG A 102 -11.84 18.20 -3.81
N ASN A 103 -12.55 17.16 -4.19
CA ASN A 103 -12.15 15.78 -4.01
C ASN A 103 -11.87 15.18 -5.40
N HIS A 104 -10.63 15.34 -5.87
CA HIS A 104 -10.21 14.96 -7.22
C HIS A 104 -9.08 13.94 -7.17
N TYR A 105 -9.39 12.70 -7.50
CA TYR A 105 -8.44 11.58 -7.42
C TYR A 105 -8.75 10.48 -8.43
N ASN A 106 -7.75 9.64 -8.68
CA ASN A 106 -7.93 8.34 -9.31
C ASN A 106 -7.82 7.23 -8.26
N GLU A 107 -8.73 6.26 -8.31
CA GLU A 107 -8.78 5.14 -7.38
C GLU A 107 -8.41 3.83 -8.08
N LEU A 108 -7.53 3.05 -7.45
CA LEU A 108 -7.19 1.68 -7.83
C LEU A 108 -7.58 0.74 -6.70
N ARG A 109 -8.47 -0.18 -6.96
CA ARG A 109 -8.80 -1.32 -6.09
C ARG A 109 -8.13 -2.56 -6.64
N VAL A 110 -7.40 -3.30 -5.80
CA VAL A 110 -6.74 -4.55 -6.17
C VAL A 110 -7.10 -5.63 -5.15
N THR A 111 -7.65 -6.73 -5.63
CA THR A 111 -7.90 -7.91 -4.81
C THR A 111 -6.66 -8.79 -4.76
N LEU A 112 -6.21 -9.12 -3.56
CA LEU A 112 -5.13 -10.06 -3.26
C LEU A 112 -5.72 -11.33 -2.67
N GLY A 113 -5.57 -12.45 -3.36
CA GLY A 113 -6.10 -13.76 -2.96
C GLY A 113 -5.00 -14.75 -2.62
N GLU A 114 -5.13 -15.50 -1.53
CA GLU A 114 -4.19 -16.56 -1.18
C GLU A 114 -4.34 -17.78 -2.11
N LYS A 115 -3.21 -18.34 -2.56
CA LYS A 115 -3.16 -19.59 -3.33
C LYS A 115 -3.36 -20.84 -2.47
N ASN A 116 -3.14 -20.74 -1.14
CA ASN A 116 -3.22 -21.85 -0.22
C ASN A 116 -4.67 -22.36 -0.02
N ALA A 117 -4.87 -23.39 0.80
CA ALA A 117 -6.17 -24.01 1.06
C ALA A 117 -7.18 -23.06 1.74
N LEU A 118 -6.71 -22.03 2.45
CA LEU A 118 -7.58 -21.10 3.16
C LEU A 118 -8.31 -20.16 2.23
N LYS A 119 -7.73 -19.86 1.04
CA LYS A 119 -8.32 -19.00 0.01
C LYS A 119 -8.78 -17.65 0.51
N ARG A 120 -8.16 -17.13 1.57
CA ARG A 120 -8.47 -15.82 2.12
C ARG A 120 -8.10 -14.71 1.13
N ARG A 121 -8.79 -13.60 1.22
CA ARG A 121 -8.55 -12.43 0.35
C ARG A 121 -8.72 -11.14 1.11
N PHE A 122 -8.12 -10.08 0.60
CA PHE A 122 -8.35 -8.71 0.99
C PHE A 122 -8.16 -7.79 -0.22
N ASP A 123 -8.75 -6.63 -0.17
CA ASP A 123 -8.55 -5.58 -1.15
C ASP A 123 -7.61 -4.52 -0.58
N VAL A 124 -6.76 -3.97 -1.43
CA VAL A 124 -6.06 -2.71 -1.18
C VAL A 124 -6.65 -1.66 -2.10
N VAL A 125 -7.13 -0.56 -1.51
CA VAL A 125 -7.75 0.54 -2.24
C VAL A 125 -6.89 1.77 -2.12
N PHE A 126 -6.27 2.18 -3.22
CA PHE A 126 -5.46 3.39 -3.32
C PHE A 126 -6.31 4.53 -3.89
N ARG A 127 -6.21 5.72 -3.30
CA ARG A 127 -6.66 6.98 -3.88
C ARG A 127 -5.47 7.88 -4.09
N VAL A 128 -5.24 8.26 -5.33
CA VAL A 128 -4.07 9.05 -5.73
C VAL A 128 -4.54 10.42 -6.18
N TYR A 129 -4.17 11.42 -5.40
CA TYR A 129 -4.38 12.86 -5.63
C TYR A 129 -3.13 13.47 -6.26
N ASP A 130 -3.20 14.72 -6.70
CA ASP A 130 -2.06 15.40 -7.33
C ASP A 130 -0.94 15.74 -6.33
N ASP A 131 -1.29 15.83 -5.03
CA ASP A 131 -0.40 16.20 -3.93
C ASP A 131 -0.13 15.07 -2.93
N GLY A 132 -0.76 13.91 -3.10
CA GLY A 132 -0.57 12.79 -2.18
C GLY A 132 -1.37 11.55 -2.55
N LEU A 133 -1.22 10.51 -1.73
CA LEU A 133 -2.03 9.31 -1.85
C LEU A 133 -2.41 8.78 -0.47
N GLY A 134 -3.59 8.20 -0.40
CA GLY A 134 -4.02 7.39 0.73
C GLY A 134 -4.36 5.98 0.27
N PHE A 135 -4.25 5.02 1.18
CA PHE A 135 -4.76 3.67 0.92
C PHE A 135 -5.36 3.06 2.18
N ARG A 136 -6.18 2.07 1.98
CA ARG A 136 -6.76 1.26 3.05
C ARG A 136 -6.85 -0.19 2.64
N TYR A 137 -6.93 -1.05 3.63
CA TYR A 137 -7.32 -2.43 3.47
C TYR A 137 -8.84 -2.56 3.58
N GLU A 138 -9.42 -3.43 2.79
CA GLU A 138 -10.79 -3.89 2.96
C GLU A 138 -10.78 -5.41 3.02
N LEU A 139 -11.34 -5.93 4.10
CA LEU A 139 -11.48 -7.36 4.33
C LEU A 139 -12.94 -7.74 4.07
N PRO A 140 -13.25 -8.28 2.88
CA PRO A 140 -14.61 -8.69 2.57
C PRO A 140 -15.03 -9.85 3.48
N ASP A 141 -16.33 -9.91 3.82
CA ASP A 141 -16.87 -11.01 4.60
C ASP A 141 -16.54 -12.36 3.97
N GLN A 142 -15.92 -13.24 4.75
CA GLN A 142 -15.47 -14.55 4.31
C GLN A 142 -15.31 -15.51 5.50
N PRO A 143 -15.61 -16.80 5.34
CA PRO A 143 -15.65 -17.75 6.46
C PRO A 143 -14.35 -17.84 7.27
N ALA A 144 -13.20 -17.64 6.61
CA ALA A 144 -11.88 -17.78 7.24
C ALA A 144 -11.36 -16.49 7.93
N LEU A 145 -12.12 -15.37 7.89
CA LEU A 145 -11.74 -14.08 8.47
C LEU A 145 -12.94 -13.36 9.10
N ARG A 146 -13.80 -14.06 9.83
CA ARG A 146 -14.95 -13.43 10.51
C ARG A 146 -14.54 -12.56 11.69
N GLU A 147 -13.63 -13.06 12.49
CA GLU A 147 -13.02 -12.35 13.61
C GLU A 147 -11.56 -12.81 13.71
N VAL A 148 -10.65 -11.85 13.77
CA VAL A 148 -9.22 -12.12 13.89
C VAL A 148 -8.59 -11.13 14.84
N ARG A 149 -7.51 -11.54 15.52
CA ARG A 149 -6.68 -10.67 16.34
C ARG A 149 -5.44 -10.29 15.56
N ILE A 150 -5.29 -9.01 15.27
CA ILE A 150 -4.09 -8.49 14.62
C ILE A 150 -2.99 -8.38 15.68
N GLY A 151 -1.89 -9.09 15.46
CA GLY A 151 -0.65 -8.95 16.22
C GLY A 151 0.24 -7.84 15.66
N GLU A 152 0.40 -7.83 14.33
CA GLU A 152 1.18 -6.82 13.61
C GLU A 152 0.49 -6.48 12.28
N GLU A 153 0.53 -5.22 11.92
CA GLU A 153 0.30 -4.74 10.56
C GLU A 153 1.65 -4.57 9.86
N LEU A 154 1.79 -5.16 8.68
CA LEU A 154 3.06 -5.19 7.95
C LEU A 154 3.20 -4.03 6.96
N THR A 155 2.34 -3.02 7.06
CA THR A 155 2.42 -1.82 6.22
C THR A 155 3.76 -1.14 6.43
N GLU A 156 4.57 -1.10 5.37
CA GLU A 156 5.88 -0.47 5.37
C GLU A 156 5.88 0.82 4.54
N PHE A 157 6.87 1.67 4.81
CA PHE A 157 7.19 2.90 4.11
C PHE A 157 8.71 2.96 3.94
N ASP A 158 9.24 2.49 2.83
CA ASP A 158 10.68 2.49 2.54
C ASP A 158 11.03 3.75 1.74
N ILE A 159 11.56 4.75 2.43
CA ILE A 159 11.87 6.07 1.86
C ILE A 159 13.02 5.96 0.87
N ALA A 160 12.80 6.37 -0.37
CA ALA A 160 13.75 6.14 -1.47
C ALA A 160 15.06 6.92 -1.29
N ASP A 161 14.98 8.18 -0.91
CA ASP A 161 16.12 9.08 -0.81
C ASP A 161 16.48 9.40 0.66
N PRO A 162 17.73 9.79 0.97
CA PRO A 162 18.09 10.41 2.23
C PRO A 162 17.22 11.63 2.51
N ALA A 163 16.86 11.83 3.77
CA ALA A 163 16.00 12.93 4.17
C ALA A 163 16.30 13.39 5.61
N THR A 164 15.99 14.63 5.90
CA THR A 164 15.86 15.13 7.27
C THR A 164 14.44 14.83 7.75
N ALA A 165 14.32 14.27 8.95
CA ALA A 165 13.05 13.96 9.59
C ALA A 165 12.75 14.92 10.74
N TRP A 166 11.50 15.35 10.86
CA TRP A 166 10.93 16.00 12.05
C TRP A 166 9.91 15.02 12.64
N TRP A 167 10.15 14.64 13.88
CA TRP A 167 9.38 13.57 14.53
C TRP A 167 9.37 13.72 16.04
N ILE A 168 8.42 13.08 16.70
CA ILE A 168 8.35 12.95 18.15
C ILE A 168 8.32 11.47 18.53
N PRO A 169 8.88 11.08 19.70
CA PRO A 169 8.91 9.69 20.16
C PRO A 169 7.52 9.10 20.36
N ALA A 170 7.39 7.79 20.15
CA ALA A 170 6.21 7.00 20.45
C ALA A 170 6.49 5.96 21.54
N GLY A 171 5.46 5.25 22.00
CA GLY A 171 5.57 4.11 22.91
C GLY A 171 5.13 4.37 24.36
N GLU A 172 4.96 5.62 24.75
CA GLU A 172 4.42 5.99 26.06
C GLU A 172 2.90 6.11 25.98
N TRP A 173 2.17 5.19 26.61
CA TRP A 173 0.71 5.10 26.49
C TRP A 173 -0.06 6.31 27.04
N ASN A 174 0.54 7.08 27.94
CA ASN A 174 -0.06 8.22 28.63
C ASN A 174 0.60 9.56 28.29
N ARG A 175 1.45 9.59 27.27
CA ARG A 175 2.19 10.80 26.91
C ARG A 175 2.29 10.92 25.40
N GLU A 176 1.70 11.98 24.88
CA GLU A 176 1.68 12.28 23.45
C GLU A 176 2.41 13.59 23.10
N GLU A 177 2.74 14.38 24.11
CA GLU A 177 3.40 15.67 23.95
C GLU A 177 4.90 15.54 24.21
N TYR A 178 5.69 15.75 23.16
CA TYR A 178 7.14 15.72 23.18
C TYR A 178 7.72 16.89 22.41
N LEU A 179 8.98 17.23 22.67
CA LEU A 179 9.73 18.12 21.80
C LEU A 179 10.07 17.40 20.50
N TYR A 180 9.96 18.15 19.38
CA TYR A 180 10.36 17.62 18.10
C TYR A 180 11.85 17.34 18.02
N HIS A 181 12.19 16.17 17.53
CA HIS A 181 13.52 15.82 17.08
C HIS A 181 13.68 16.20 15.61
N ARG A 182 14.89 16.64 15.25
CA ARG A 182 15.30 16.83 13.86
C ARG A 182 16.57 16.03 13.62
N THR A 183 16.46 14.96 12.83
CA THR A 183 17.56 14.02 12.59
C THR A 183 17.56 13.56 11.14
N PRO A 184 18.66 12.97 10.64
CA PRO A 184 18.59 12.11 9.45
C PRO A 184 17.54 11.03 9.64
N VAL A 185 16.86 10.64 8.55
CA VAL A 185 15.78 9.64 8.57
C VAL A 185 16.25 8.28 9.13
N GLU A 186 17.51 7.94 8.92
CA GLU A 186 18.14 6.72 9.42
C GLU A 186 18.34 6.70 10.96
N GLN A 187 18.16 7.85 11.63
CA GLN A 187 18.30 7.99 13.08
C GLN A 187 16.94 8.14 13.79
N VAL A 188 15.83 8.08 13.06
CA VAL A 188 14.51 8.10 13.66
C VAL A 188 14.30 6.81 14.46
N GLY A 189 13.83 6.96 15.71
CA GLY A 189 13.38 5.84 16.56
C GLY A 189 11.93 5.48 16.29
N ASP A 190 11.27 4.87 17.28
CA ASP A 190 9.82 4.72 17.25
C ASP A 190 9.19 6.11 17.32
N SER A 191 8.35 6.43 16.34
CA SER A 191 7.79 7.76 16.19
C SER A 191 6.28 7.76 16.10
N GLN A 192 5.68 8.79 16.66
CA GLN A 192 4.28 9.09 16.40
C GLN A 192 4.07 9.55 14.96
N THR A 193 2.83 9.48 14.49
CA THR A 193 2.39 10.11 13.26
C THR A 193 1.60 11.40 13.57
N PRO A 194 1.71 12.45 12.74
CA PRO A 194 2.48 12.50 11.50
C PRO A 194 3.99 12.63 11.70
N ILE A 195 4.77 11.94 10.87
CA ILE A 195 6.19 12.23 10.67
C ILE A 195 6.35 13.07 9.39
N THR A 196 7.21 14.09 9.43
CA THR A 196 7.52 14.92 8.25
C THR A 196 8.97 14.72 7.84
N LEU A 197 9.19 14.47 6.57
CA LEU A 197 10.49 14.25 5.96
C LEU A 197 10.75 15.31 4.88
N ARG A 198 11.99 15.73 4.73
CA ARG A 198 12.43 16.58 3.61
C ARG A 198 13.70 16.00 3.00
N THR A 199 13.62 15.66 1.72
CA THR A 199 14.76 15.19 0.93
C THR A 199 15.70 16.35 0.58
N ASP A 200 16.93 16.04 0.14
CA ASP A 200 17.93 17.05 -0.21
C ASP A 200 17.51 17.88 -1.44
N ASP A 201 16.71 17.31 -2.34
CA ASP A 201 16.13 18.02 -3.49
C ASP A 201 14.87 18.85 -3.13
N GLY A 202 14.52 18.90 -1.84
CA GLY A 202 13.46 19.77 -1.32
C GLY A 202 12.06 19.17 -1.34
N LEU A 203 11.88 17.90 -1.72
CA LEU A 203 10.60 17.23 -1.62
C LEU A 203 10.22 17.01 -0.14
N HIS A 204 9.01 17.43 0.24
CA HIS A 204 8.44 17.16 1.56
C HIS A 204 7.49 15.97 1.48
N LEU A 205 7.58 15.09 2.45
CA LEU A 205 6.75 13.91 2.63
C LEU A 205 6.17 13.94 4.04
N SER A 206 4.89 13.63 4.19
CA SER A 206 4.28 13.40 5.50
C SER A 206 3.58 12.04 5.48
N ILE A 207 3.77 11.27 6.54
CA ILE A 207 3.14 9.96 6.72
C ILE A 207 2.28 10.03 7.97
N HIS A 208 0.98 9.76 7.82
CA HIS A 208 0.05 9.73 8.94
C HIS A 208 -1.22 8.95 8.60
N GLU A 209 -2.08 8.78 9.58
CA GLU A 209 -3.41 8.21 9.41
C GLU A 209 -4.36 9.26 8.82
N ALA A 210 -5.10 8.89 7.77
CA ALA A 210 -6.09 9.79 7.16
C ALA A 210 -7.46 9.69 7.85
N ALA A 211 -7.83 8.53 8.36
CA ALA A 211 -9.09 8.29 9.05
C ALA A 211 -8.95 7.13 10.04
N LEU A 212 -8.88 7.43 11.31
CA LEU A 212 -8.86 6.45 12.39
C LEU A 212 -10.28 6.16 12.86
N VAL A 213 -10.88 5.07 12.38
CA VAL A 213 -12.24 4.65 12.71
C VAL A 213 -12.22 3.18 13.11
N ASP A 214 -12.58 2.89 14.36
CA ASP A 214 -12.62 1.53 14.93
C ASP A 214 -11.35 0.71 14.68
N TYR A 215 -10.18 1.33 14.77
CA TYR A 215 -8.89 0.71 14.54
C TYR A 215 -7.84 1.24 15.53
N ALA A 216 -6.73 0.50 15.69
CA ALA A 216 -5.62 0.93 16.54
C ALA A 216 -4.85 2.09 15.90
N GLY A 217 -4.42 3.05 16.72
CA GLY A 217 -3.61 4.17 16.27
C GLY A 217 -2.26 3.73 15.68
N MET A 218 -1.82 4.36 14.60
CA MET A 218 -0.58 4.03 13.93
C MET A 218 0.56 4.92 14.41
N ASN A 219 1.56 4.31 15.02
CA ASN A 219 2.90 4.83 15.13
C ASN A 219 3.79 4.15 14.08
N LEU A 220 5.03 4.58 13.98
CA LEU A 220 6.02 4.03 13.05
C LEU A 220 7.24 3.53 13.81
N THR A 221 7.68 2.32 13.52
CA THR A 221 8.98 1.79 13.96
C THR A 221 9.92 1.67 12.75
N ARG A 222 11.18 2.11 12.92
CA ARG A 222 12.17 1.93 11.87
C ARG A 222 12.71 0.50 11.91
N VAL A 223 12.56 -0.22 10.80
CA VAL A 223 12.96 -1.62 10.69
C VAL A 223 14.43 -1.74 10.27
N GLU A 224 14.80 -1.03 9.19
CA GLU A 224 16.15 -1.06 8.63
C GLU A 224 16.37 0.17 7.73
N GLY A 225 17.55 0.77 7.78
CA GLY A 225 17.88 1.89 6.92
C GLY A 225 16.84 3.02 7.01
N ARG A 226 16.13 3.28 5.91
CA ARG A 226 15.05 4.28 5.78
C ARG A 226 13.65 3.65 5.72
N ARG A 227 13.54 2.38 6.05
CA ARG A 227 12.27 1.64 6.03
C ARG A 227 11.60 1.70 7.39
N PHE A 228 10.39 2.23 7.40
CA PHE A 228 9.48 2.22 8.53
C PHE A 228 8.41 1.16 8.35
N ARG A 229 7.83 0.72 9.47
CA ARG A 229 6.67 -0.16 9.50
C ARG A 229 5.66 0.39 10.51
N ALA A 230 4.39 0.19 10.22
CA ALA A 230 3.31 0.50 11.14
C ALA A 230 3.48 -0.25 12.47
N MET A 231 3.42 0.49 13.55
CA MET A 231 3.40 -0.01 14.92
C MET A 231 2.06 0.39 15.54
N LEU A 232 1.16 -0.58 15.68
CA LEU A 232 -0.19 -0.34 16.14
C LEU A 232 -0.23 -0.13 17.64
N THR A 233 -0.87 0.95 18.08
CA THR A 233 -1.18 1.22 19.48
C THR A 233 -2.63 0.85 19.74
N PRO A 234 -2.91 -0.26 20.44
CA PRO A 234 -4.27 -0.69 20.71
C PRO A 234 -4.95 0.23 21.73
N GLY A 235 -6.28 0.32 21.68
CA GLY A 235 -7.07 0.93 22.73
C GLY A 235 -6.91 0.22 24.08
N ILE A 236 -7.30 0.91 25.15
CA ILE A 236 -7.22 0.37 26.52
C ILE A 236 -8.21 -0.80 26.66
N GLY A 237 -7.71 -1.95 27.10
CA GLY A 237 -8.51 -3.10 27.55
C GLY A 237 -8.31 -4.38 26.76
N ASP A 238 -8.42 -4.40 25.45
CA ASP A 238 -8.32 -5.62 24.67
C ASP A 238 -7.81 -5.41 23.25
N GLY A 239 -7.52 -4.22 22.96
CA GLY A 239 -7.03 -3.58 21.77
C GLY A 239 -6.22 -4.40 20.81
N LYS A 240 -6.73 -5.38 20.17
CA LYS A 240 -6.09 -6.11 19.08
C LYS A 240 -7.11 -6.87 18.24
N VAL A 241 -8.38 -6.61 18.46
CA VAL A 241 -9.45 -7.29 17.75
C VAL A 241 -9.88 -6.41 16.58
N MET A 242 -9.78 -6.97 15.39
CA MET A 242 -10.45 -6.43 14.22
C MET A 242 -11.62 -7.35 13.88
N ARG A 243 -12.77 -6.77 13.65
CA ARG A 243 -13.94 -7.47 13.10
C ARG A 243 -14.03 -7.14 11.63
N THR A 244 -14.20 -8.13 10.81
CA THR A 244 -14.39 -8.00 9.36
C THR A 244 -15.86 -8.14 9.01
#